data_231bffe801943bbccc2f2bbd6073824a
#
_entry.id   231bffe801943bbccc2f2bbd6073824a
#
_cell.length_a   1.000
_cell.length_b   1.000
_cell.length_c   1.000
_cell.angle_alpha   90.00
_cell.angle_beta   90.00
_cell.angle_gamma   90.00
#
_symmetry.space_group_name_H-M   'P 1'
#
loop_
_entity.id
_entity.type
_entity.pdbx_description
1 polymer ?
#
loop_
_entity_poly.entity_id
_entity_poly.type
_entity_poly.pdbx_seq_one_letter_code
_entity_poly.pdbx_strand_id
1 'polypeptide(L)'
;LTFRFKHIILLYDMDATGVESAKKHEKQLCEYGVKRLLLPLQGTKAEKDISDYFRAGNSRENFIKLFIDFLDTIYNETMTMLKSCEIDFNNPPAKAQEIISAGDVPLGTQGNLCCITGGEGTGKSNYVAALVAGSIRPADIQIDTLGINVSENTKHKAVLLYDTEQSEVQLFKNVTNLIKRAKQTDKPDEFKAFCLTGMSRKERLHAIVQSMDRYYFQYGGIQLV
;
A
#
# COMPACT_ATOMS: atom_id res chain seq x y z
N LEU A 1 -21.75 -7.47 13.25
CA LEU A 1 -22.69 -8.30 12.49
C LEU A 1 -21.89 -9.20 11.57
N THR A 2 -21.82 -10.49 11.88
CA THR A 2 -21.20 -11.48 11.00
C THR A 2 -22.23 -11.83 9.93
N PHE A 3 -22.06 -11.35 8.71
CA PHE A 3 -22.91 -11.74 7.59
C PHE A 3 -22.68 -13.21 7.28
N ARG A 4 -23.71 -14.04 7.47
CA ARG A 4 -23.69 -15.48 7.17
C ARG A 4 -24.01 -15.79 5.69
N PHE A 5 -24.18 -14.77 4.87
CA PHE A 5 -24.53 -14.89 3.46
C PHE A 5 -23.29 -14.90 2.59
N LYS A 6 -23.29 -15.73 1.54
CA LYS A 6 -22.20 -15.77 0.55
C LYS A 6 -22.17 -14.51 -0.32
N HIS A 7 -23.33 -13.97 -0.64
CA HIS A 7 -23.50 -12.78 -1.47
C HIS A 7 -24.58 -11.90 -0.88
N ILE A 8 -24.38 -10.60 -0.92
CA ILE A 8 -25.35 -9.58 -0.58
C ILE A 8 -25.55 -8.73 -1.82
N ILE A 9 -26.76 -8.74 -2.36
CA ILE A 9 -27.08 -8.06 -3.60
C ILE A 9 -28.15 -7.02 -3.33
N LEU A 10 -27.88 -5.78 -3.71
CA LEU A 10 -28.81 -4.67 -3.62
C LEU A 10 -29.70 -4.68 -4.85
N LEU A 11 -31.01 -4.65 -4.61
CA LEU A 11 -32.03 -4.49 -5.62
C LEU A 11 -32.88 -3.27 -5.26
N TYR A 12 -32.73 -2.20 -6.02
CA TYR A 12 -33.43 -0.93 -5.84
C TYR A 12 -34.33 -0.66 -7.03
N ASP A 13 -35.17 0.36 -6.91
CA ASP A 13 -35.97 0.87 -8.03
C ASP A 13 -35.03 1.31 -9.16
N MET A 14 -35.45 1.11 -10.40
CA MET A 14 -34.67 1.46 -11.59
C MET A 14 -34.82 2.94 -11.99
N ASP A 15 -35.57 3.75 -11.23
CA ASP A 15 -35.57 5.19 -11.45
C ASP A 15 -34.24 5.83 -11.05
N ALA A 16 -33.99 7.07 -11.49
CA ALA A 16 -32.72 7.76 -11.26
C ALA A 16 -32.30 7.81 -9.79
N THR A 17 -33.26 8.02 -8.90
CA THR A 17 -33.01 8.10 -7.43
C THR A 17 -32.63 6.73 -6.85
N GLY A 18 -33.32 5.67 -7.27
CA GLY A 18 -33.05 4.30 -6.82
C GLY A 18 -31.68 3.81 -7.29
N VAL A 19 -31.35 4.03 -8.57
CA VAL A 19 -30.06 3.66 -9.16
C VAL A 19 -28.90 4.40 -8.46
N GLU A 20 -29.06 5.71 -8.19
CA GLU A 20 -28.03 6.49 -7.49
C GLU A 20 -27.86 6.03 -6.04
N SER A 21 -28.98 5.77 -5.34
CA SER A 21 -28.97 5.25 -3.98
C SER A 21 -28.29 3.88 -3.91
N ALA A 22 -28.59 2.97 -4.83
CA ALA A 22 -27.96 1.67 -4.92
C ALA A 22 -26.44 1.79 -5.14
N LYS A 23 -26.00 2.67 -6.01
CA LYS A 23 -24.57 2.96 -6.27
C LYS A 23 -23.86 3.52 -5.04
N LYS A 24 -24.53 4.42 -4.31
CA LYS A 24 -24.00 4.98 -3.06
C LYS A 24 -23.81 3.90 -1.99
N HIS A 25 -24.83 3.04 -1.78
CA HIS A 25 -24.76 1.97 -0.79
C HIS A 25 -23.79 0.86 -1.19
N GLU A 26 -23.70 0.50 -2.46
CA GLU A 26 -22.67 -0.43 -2.95
C GLU A 26 -21.27 0.07 -2.60
N LYS A 27 -20.99 1.37 -2.82
CA LYS A 27 -19.70 1.99 -2.46
C LYS A 27 -19.47 2.01 -0.95
N GLN A 28 -20.47 2.31 -0.15
CA GLN A 28 -20.36 2.34 1.31
C GLN A 28 -20.14 0.95 1.92
N LEU A 29 -20.67 -0.09 1.29
CA LEU A 29 -20.66 -1.46 1.77
C LEU A 29 -19.69 -2.36 0.97
N CYS A 30 -18.76 -1.77 0.21
CA CYS A 30 -17.84 -2.53 -0.65
C CYS A 30 -16.98 -3.52 0.12
N GLU A 31 -16.60 -3.21 1.37
CA GLU A 31 -15.81 -4.11 2.24
C GLU A 31 -16.55 -5.43 2.56
N TYR A 32 -17.89 -5.44 2.45
CA TYR A 32 -18.72 -6.63 2.66
C TYR A 32 -19.03 -7.40 1.36
N GLY A 33 -18.40 -7.02 0.25
CA GLY A 33 -18.62 -7.66 -1.04
C GLY A 33 -20.04 -7.42 -1.61
N VAL A 34 -20.70 -6.34 -1.17
CA VAL A 34 -22.05 -5.98 -1.63
C VAL A 34 -21.98 -5.52 -3.09
N LYS A 35 -22.88 -6.06 -3.91
CA LYS A 35 -23.04 -5.70 -5.33
C LYS A 35 -24.48 -5.30 -5.62
N ARG A 36 -24.72 -4.53 -6.67
CA ARG A 36 -26.06 -4.14 -7.09
C ARG A 36 -26.48 -4.89 -8.36
N LEU A 37 -27.70 -5.43 -8.35
CA LEU A 37 -28.34 -5.98 -9.54
C LEU A 37 -29.27 -4.92 -10.14
N LEU A 38 -29.12 -4.65 -11.43
CA LEU A 38 -30.04 -3.78 -12.16
C LEU A 38 -31.05 -4.64 -12.93
N LEU A 39 -32.34 -4.35 -12.74
CA LEU A 39 -33.40 -4.97 -13.53
C LEU A 39 -33.43 -4.35 -14.93
N PRO A 40 -33.78 -5.11 -15.97
CA PRO A 40 -33.93 -4.61 -17.35
C PRO A 40 -35.26 -3.86 -17.50
N LEU A 41 -35.40 -2.74 -16.75
CA LEU A 41 -36.59 -1.87 -16.75
C LEU A 41 -36.17 -0.44 -17.14
N GLN A 42 -37.13 0.33 -17.67
CA GLN A 42 -36.85 1.70 -18.16
C GLN A 42 -36.75 2.77 -17.05
N GLY A 43 -37.10 2.45 -15.81
CA GLY A 43 -37.04 3.39 -14.69
C GLY A 43 -38.16 4.45 -14.69
N THR A 44 -39.25 4.19 -15.41
CA THR A 44 -40.44 5.03 -15.43
C THR A 44 -41.33 4.73 -14.24
N LYS A 45 -42.39 5.55 -13.98
CA LYS A 45 -43.36 5.27 -12.91
C LYS A 45 -44.05 3.92 -13.06
N ALA A 46 -44.17 3.39 -14.27
CA ALA A 46 -44.85 2.12 -14.56
C ALA A 46 -43.89 0.92 -14.64
N GLU A 47 -42.58 1.18 -14.71
CA GLU A 47 -41.56 0.14 -14.93
C GLU A 47 -40.30 0.46 -14.15
N LYS A 48 -40.35 0.34 -12.80
CA LYS A 48 -39.18 0.69 -11.98
C LYS A 48 -38.79 -0.32 -10.92
N ASP A 49 -39.73 -1.13 -10.44
CA ASP A 49 -39.48 -2.05 -9.34
C ASP A 49 -39.63 -3.53 -9.72
N ILE A 50 -39.32 -4.42 -8.78
CA ILE A 50 -39.43 -5.86 -9.00
C ILE A 50 -40.86 -6.32 -9.29
N SER A 51 -41.88 -5.62 -8.74
CA SER A 51 -43.26 -5.92 -9.01
C SER A 51 -43.62 -5.59 -10.46
N ASP A 52 -43.10 -4.49 -10.96
CA ASP A 52 -43.28 -4.09 -12.37
C ASP A 52 -42.58 -5.06 -13.31
N TYR A 53 -41.38 -5.57 -12.92
CA TYR A 53 -40.68 -6.60 -13.69
C TYR A 53 -41.55 -7.85 -13.90
N PHE A 54 -42.24 -8.32 -12.85
CA PHE A 54 -43.14 -9.46 -12.96
C PHE A 54 -44.44 -9.11 -13.70
N ARG A 55 -45.00 -7.89 -13.53
CA ARG A 55 -46.14 -7.43 -14.27
C ARG A 55 -45.90 -7.31 -15.77
N ALA A 56 -44.66 -7.03 -16.18
CA ALA A 56 -44.25 -7.04 -17.59
C ALA A 56 -44.21 -8.44 -18.26
N GLY A 57 -44.65 -9.47 -17.49
CA GLY A 57 -44.72 -10.85 -18.02
C GLY A 57 -43.50 -11.70 -17.77
N ASN A 58 -42.49 -11.20 -17.05
CA ASN A 58 -41.35 -11.99 -16.69
C ASN A 58 -41.71 -13.04 -15.64
N SER A 59 -41.24 -14.27 -15.83
CA SER A 59 -41.45 -15.35 -14.91
C SER A 59 -40.40 -15.38 -13.78
N ARG A 60 -40.67 -16.21 -12.77
CA ARG A 60 -39.64 -16.50 -11.72
C ARG A 60 -38.38 -17.08 -12.31
N GLU A 61 -38.50 -17.94 -13.31
CA GLU A 61 -37.37 -18.55 -14.01
C GLU A 61 -36.51 -17.51 -14.73
N ASN A 62 -37.15 -16.51 -15.35
CA ASN A 62 -36.47 -15.36 -15.97
C ASN A 62 -35.66 -14.56 -14.92
N PHE A 63 -36.25 -14.33 -13.74
CA PHE A 63 -35.55 -13.65 -12.67
C PHE A 63 -34.36 -14.45 -12.10
N ILE A 64 -34.55 -15.77 -11.90
CA ILE A 64 -33.47 -16.66 -11.45
C ILE A 64 -32.33 -16.67 -12.48
N LYS A 65 -32.66 -16.75 -13.78
CA LYS A 65 -31.65 -16.69 -14.84
C LYS A 65 -30.86 -15.37 -14.79
N LEU A 66 -31.57 -14.23 -14.72
CA LEU A 66 -30.94 -12.91 -14.60
C LEU A 66 -29.97 -12.85 -13.40
N PHE A 67 -30.37 -13.44 -12.29
CA PHE A 67 -29.55 -13.49 -11.08
C PHE A 67 -28.32 -14.38 -11.23
N ILE A 68 -28.44 -15.54 -11.89
CA ILE A 68 -27.32 -16.42 -12.18
C ILE A 68 -26.34 -15.75 -13.13
N ASP A 69 -26.81 -15.18 -14.22
CA ASP A 69 -25.99 -14.45 -15.21
C ASP A 69 -25.21 -13.30 -14.54
N PHE A 70 -25.86 -12.61 -13.58
CA PHE A 70 -25.19 -11.57 -12.79
C PHE A 70 -24.10 -12.14 -11.88
N LEU A 71 -24.35 -13.25 -11.18
CA LEU A 71 -23.32 -13.93 -10.37
C LEU A 71 -22.14 -14.39 -11.21
N ASP A 72 -22.39 -14.96 -12.39
CA ASP A 72 -21.36 -15.39 -13.32
C ASP A 72 -20.48 -14.20 -13.77
N THR A 73 -21.06 -13.03 -13.96
CA THR A 73 -20.30 -11.81 -14.24
C THR A 73 -19.35 -11.45 -13.09
N ILE A 74 -19.83 -11.52 -11.85
CA ILE A 74 -19.00 -11.26 -10.66
C ILE A 74 -17.84 -12.27 -10.57
N TYR A 75 -18.12 -13.55 -10.77
CA TYR A 75 -17.08 -14.59 -10.75
C TYR A 75 -16.06 -14.39 -11.88
N ASN A 76 -16.52 -14.07 -13.08
CA ASN A 76 -15.63 -13.83 -14.22
C ASN A 76 -14.72 -12.61 -14.00
N GLU A 77 -15.24 -11.52 -13.43
CA GLU A 77 -14.42 -10.35 -13.04
C GLU A 77 -13.33 -10.77 -12.04
N THR A 78 -13.72 -11.50 -10.99
CA THR A 78 -12.78 -11.98 -9.96
C THR A 78 -11.74 -12.93 -10.56
N MET A 79 -12.13 -13.89 -11.37
CA MET A 79 -11.22 -14.83 -12.02
C MET A 79 -10.27 -14.14 -12.98
N THR A 80 -10.73 -13.11 -13.70
CA THR A 80 -9.88 -12.30 -14.57
C THR A 80 -8.82 -11.54 -13.78
N MET A 81 -9.21 -10.97 -12.65
CA MET A 81 -8.24 -10.32 -11.73
C MET A 81 -7.22 -11.34 -11.18
N LEU A 82 -7.68 -12.48 -10.70
CA LEU A 82 -6.82 -13.52 -10.13
C LEU A 82 -5.85 -14.10 -11.16
N LYS A 83 -6.28 -14.26 -12.41
CA LYS A 83 -5.43 -14.75 -13.50
C LYS A 83 -4.21 -13.84 -13.74
N SER A 84 -4.36 -12.54 -13.56
CA SER A 84 -3.23 -11.59 -13.65
C SER A 84 -2.27 -11.65 -12.46
N CYS A 85 -2.71 -12.25 -11.34
CA CYS A 85 -1.94 -12.41 -10.11
C CYS A 85 -1.39 -13.84 -9.94
N GLU A 86 -1.75 -14.77 -10.83
CA GLU A 86 -1.29 -16.16 -10.76
C GLU A 86 0.21 -16.23 -11.02
N ILE A 87 0.91 -16.97 -10.15
CA ILE A 87 2.36 -17.14 -10.29
C ILE A 87 2.65 -18.10 -11.45
N ASP A 88 3.35 -17.59 -12.45
CA ASP A 88 3.87 -18.42 -13.55
C ASP A 88 5.16 -19.12 -13.14
N PHE A 89 5.08 -20.41 -12.81
CA PHE A 89 6.25 -21.21 -12.43
C PHE A 89 7.20 -21.48 -13.60
N ASN A 90 6.77 -21.30 -14.83
CA ASN A 90 7.64 -21.44 -16.00
C ASN A 90 8.43 -20.17 -16.29
N ASN A 91 7.99 -19.04 -15.76
CA ASN A 91 8.64 -17.75 -15.92
C ASN A 91 8.76 -17.05 -14.54
N PRO A 92 9.64 -17.53 -13.66
CA PRO A 92 9.75 -16.99 -12.32
C PRO A 92 10.19 -15.53 -12.36
N PRO A 93 9.68 -14.68 -11.45
CA PRO A 93 10.07 -13.28 -11.38
C PRO A 93 11.56 -13.14 -11.07
N ALA A 94 12.17 -12.06 -11.55
CA ALA A 94 13.56 -11.75 -11.24
C ALA A 94 13.76 -11.64 -9.72
N LYS A 95 14.92 -12.15 -9.24
CA LYS A 95 15.28 -12.05 -7.82
C LYS A 95 15.32 -10.58 -7.40
N ALA A 96 14.64 -10.24 -6.32
CA ALA A 96 14.64 -8.88 -5.80
C ALA A 96 16.06 -8.47 -5.36
N GLN A 97 16.43 -7.22 -5.62
CA GLN A 97 17.73 -6.68 -5.23
C GLN A 97 17.84 -6.66 -3.69
N GLU A 98 18.91 -7.24 -3.18
CA GLU A 98 19.24 -7.21 -1.76
C GLU A 98 19.77 -5.82 -1.39
N ILE A 99 19.17 -5.20 -0.38
CA ILE A 99 19.58 -3.88 0.13
C ILE A 99 20.32 -4.05 1.45
N ILE A 100 19.88 -4.98 2.28
CA ILE A 100 20.44 -5.23 3.62
C ILE A 100 20.60 -6.74 3.77
N SER A 101 21.78 -7.21 4.21
CA SER A 101 22.01 -8.62 4.54
C SER A 101 22.94 -8.79 5.76
N ALA A 102 22.83 -9.94 6.41
CA ALA A 102 23.76 -10.38 7.45
C ALA A 102 24.49 -11.62 6.94
N GLY A 103 25.77 -11.47 6.59
CA GLY A 103 26.48 -12.48 5.82
C GLY A 103 25.75 -12.75 4.49
N ASP A 104 25.42 -14.01 4.22
CA ASP A 104 24.69 -14.45 3.02
C ASP A 104 23.17 -14.44 3.17
N VAL A 105 22.64 -13.99 4.33
CA VAL A 105 21.19 -13.96 4.60
C VAL A 105 20.62 -12.60 4.29
N PRO A 106 19.74 -12.47 3.28
CA PRO A 106 19.07 -11.22 2.99
C PRO A 106 18.08 -10.88 4.11
N LEU A 107 18.21 -9.68 4.69
CA LEU A 107 17.32 -9.14 5.72
C LEU A 107 16.32 -8.15 5.14
N GLY A 108 16.70 -7.43 4.08
CA GLY A 108 15.86 -6.46 3.41
C GLY A 108 16.14 -6.44 1.90
N THR A 109 15.09 -6.59 1.11
CA THR A 109 15.15 -6.52 -0.34
C THR A 109 14.31 -5.35 -0.85
N GLN A 110 14.54 -4.93 -2.08
CA GLN A 110 13.76 -3.86 -2.69
C GLN A 110 12.25 -4.17 -2.65
N GLY A 111 11.46 -3.19 -2.19
CA GLY A 111 9.99 -3.31 -2.10
C GLY A 111 9.48 -4.02 -0.85
N ASN A 112 10.35 -4.49 0.05
CA ASN A 112 9.94 -5.15 1.29
C ASN A 112 9.96 -4.20 2.49
N LEU A 113 9.09 -4.51 3.46
CA LEU A 113 9.02 -3.85 4.75
C LEU A 113 9.76 -4.71 5.79
N CYS A 114 10.71 -4.11 6.50
CA CYS A 114 11.41 -4.73 7.62
C CYS A 114 11.00 -4.08 8.94
N CYS A 115 10.88 -4.86 10.00
CA CYS A 115 10.58 -4.37 11.34
C CYS A 115 11.72 -4.72 12.30
N ILE A 116 12.25 -3.70 13.00
CA ILE A 116 13.26 -3.87 14.04
C ILE A 116 12.57 -3.71 15.40
N THR A 117 12.55 -4.77 16.18
CA THR A 117 11.92 -4.77 17.51
C THR A 117 12.95 -4.97 18.62
N GLY A 118 12.62 -4.51 19.80
CA GLY A 118 13.48 -4.65 21.01
C GLY A 118 13.01 -3.74 22.12
N GLY A 119 13.38 -4.05 23.35
CA GLY A 119 13.09 -3.22 24.53
C GLY A 119 13.74 -1.84 24.47
N GLU A 120 13.45 -1.01 25.46
CA GLU A 120 14.12 0.29 25.63
C GLU A 120 15.62 0.08 25.87
N GLY A 121 16.45 0.98 25.34
CA GLY A 121 17.91 0.92 25.51
C GLY A 121 18.65 -0.17 24.73
N THR A 122 17.98 -1.00 23.94
CA THR A 122 18.61 -2.11 23.18
C THR A 122 19.41 -1.68 21.94
N GLY A 123 19.47 -0.39 21.64
CA GLY A 123 20.29 0.13 20.54
C GLY A 123 19.60 0.16 19.17
N LYS A 124 18.26 0.02 19.09
CA LYS A 124 17.50 0.09 17.82
C LYS A 124 17.87 1.32 16.98
N SER A 125 17.90 2.51 17.60
CA SER A 125 18.23 3.76 16.90
C SER A 125 19.67 3.77 16.37
N ASN A 126 20.62 3.14 17.10
CA ASN A 126 22.00 3.00 16.65
C ASN A 126 22.10 2.03 15.46
N TYR A 127 21.30 0.96 15.47
CA TYR A 127 21.22 0.02 14.37
C TYR A 127 20.64 0.69 13.11
N VAL A 128 19.52 1.41 13.24
CA VAL A 128 18.93 2.20 12.14
C VAL A 128 19.94 3.22 11.60
N ALA A 129 20.66 3.93 12.49
CA ALA A 129 21.70 4.88 12.10
C ALA A 129 22.84 4.20 11.31
N ALA A 130 23.20 2.96 11.66
CA ALA A 130 24.21 2.19 10.92
C ALA A 130 23.73 1.81 9.51
N LEU A 131 22.46 1.40 9.35
CA LEU A 131 21.86 1.08 8.05
C LEU A 131 21.79 2.32 7.15
N VAL A 132 21.31 3.44 7.70
CA VAL A 132 21.24 4.71 6.96
C VAL A 132 22.64 5.18 6.57
N ALA A 133 23.61 5.14 7.50
CA ALA A 133 25.00 5.49 7.20
C ALA A 133 25.57 4.61 6.10
N GLY A 134 25.28 3.29 6.11
CA GLY A 134 25.65 2.37 5.04
C GLY A 134 25.07 2.75 3.69
N SER A 135 23.83 3.25 3.67
CA SER A 135 23.15 3.66 2.43
C SER A 135 23.64 4.99 1.85
N ILE A 136 24.23 5.86 2.66
CA ILE A 136 24.71 7.20 2.23
C ILE A 136 26.22 7.33 2.20
N ARG A 137 26.98 6.26 2.50
CA ARG A 137 28.45 6.30 2.46
C ARG A 137 28.95 6.58 1.04
N PRO A 138 30.12 7.21 0.87
CA PRO A 138 30.76 7.30 -0.43
C PRO A 138 31.04 5.90 -1.00
N ALA A 139 31.07 5.79 -2.32
CA ALA A 139 31.43 4.53 -2.98
C ALA A 139 32.82 4.05 -2.51
N ASP A 140 32.99 2.73 -2.45
CA ASP A 140 34.24 2.05 -2.06
C ASP A 140 34.75 2.34 -0.64
N ILE A 141 33.99 3.10 0.17
CA ILE A 141 34.35 3.38 1.57
C ILE A 141 33.71 2.35 2.51
N GLN A 142 34.55 1.66 3.25
CA GLN A 142 34.10 0.76 4.32
C GLN A 142 33.81 1.56 5.60
N ILE A 143 32.68 1.30 6.21
CA ILE A 143 32.25 1.91 7.47
C ILE A 143 31.76 0.85 8.43
N ASP A 144 31.66 1.20 9.71
CA ASP A 144 31.03 0.34 10.72
C ASP A 144 29.49 0.35 10.56
N THR A 145 28.96 -0.75 10.06
CA THR A 145 27.52 -1.01 9.93
C THR A 145 27.02 -2.05 10.94
N LEU A 146 27.74 -2.27 12.03
CA LEU A 146 27.43 -3.25 13.08
C LEU A 146 27.33 -4.69 12.55
N GLY A 147 28.17 -5.04 11.57
CA GLY A 147 28.21 -6.38 10.97
C GLY A 147 27.11 -6.64 9.94
N ILE A 148 26.38 -5.63 9.55
CA ILE A 148 25.33 -5.73 8.51
C ILE A 148 25.88 -5.22 7.19
N ASN A 149 25.66 -5.97 6.13
CA ASN A 149 25.98 -5.51 4.77
C ASN A 149 24.85 -4.60 4.28
N VAL A 150 25.18 -3.42 3.83
CA VAL A 150 24.24 -2.48 3.21
C VAL A 150 24.73 -2.21 1.79
N SER A 151 23.86 -2.43 0.80
CA SER A 151 24.22 -2.21 -0.61
C SER A 151 24.52 -0.73 -0.88
N GLU A 152 25.46 -0.47 -1.75
CA GLU A 152 25.81 0.89 -2.16
C GLU A 152 24.68 1.56 -2.91
N ASN A 153 24.48 2.83 -2.63
CA ASN A 153 23.51 3.68 -3.33
C ASN A 153 24.15 4.35 -4.56
N THR A 154 24.65 3.55 -5.48
CA THR A 154 25.36 4.03 -6.68
C THR A 154 24.53 4.90 -7.60
N LYS A 155 23.20 4.85 -7.47
CA LYS A 155 22.26 5.64 -8.27
C LYS A 155 21.78 6.90 -7.55
N HIS A 156 22.33 7.22 -6.38
CA HIS A 156 21.91 8.38 -5.55
C HIS A 156 20.40 8.48 -5.35
N LYS A 157 19.75 7.32 -5.16
CA LYS A 157 18.34 7.26 -4.81
C LYS A 157 18.10 7.86 -3.43
N ALA A 158 16.88 8.35 -3.18
CA ALA A 158 16.55 8.95 -1.90
C ALA A 158 16.74 7.97 -0.72
N VAL A 159 17.30 8.51 0.37
CA VAL A 159 17.35 7.85 1.68
C VAL A 159 16.60 8.74 2.66
N LEU A 160 15.51 8.22 3.23
CA LEU A 160 14.56 9.01 4.01
C LEU A 160 14.53 8.51 5.46
N LEU A 161 14.62 9.43 6.40
CA LEU A 161 14.51 9.14 7.83
C LEU A 161 13.39 9.98 8.44
N TYR A 162 12.39 9.31 9.00
CA TYR A 162 11.27 9.95 9.70
C TYR A 162 11.31 9.58 11.17
N ASP A 163 11.48 10.58 12.04
CA ASP A 163 11.48 10.40 13.49
C ASP A 163 10.18 10.93 14.08
N THR A 164 9.50 10.10 14.85
CA THR A 164 8.21 10.41 15.49
C THR A 164 8.28 10.50 17.02
N GLU A 165 9.45 10.31 17.59
CA GLU A 165 9.63 10.21 19.05
C GLU A 165 10.60 11.24 19.61
N GLN A 166 11.69 11.54 18.91
CA GLN A 166 12.76 12.38 19.42
C GLN A 166 12.49 13.87 19.18
N SER A 167 13.04 14.72 20.06
CA SER A 167 13.06 16.16 19.81
C SER A 167 13.94 16.50 18.61
N GLU A 168 13.68 17.64 17.98
CA GLU A 168 14.47 18.15 16.86
C GLU A 168 15.97 18.25 17.19
N VAL A 169 16.30 18.73 18.40
CA VAL A 169 17.68 18.83 18.87
C VAL A 169 18.36 17.45 18.97
N GLN A 170 17.63 16.45 19.47
CA GLN A 170 18.16 15.09 19.56
C GLN A 170 18.32 14.45 18.20
N LEU A 171 17.35 14.61 17.32
CA LEU A 171 17.44 14.13 15.94
C LEU A 171 18.61 14.79 15.20
N PHE A 172 18.79 16.10 15.33
CA PHE A 172 19.94 16.81 14.73
C PHE A 172 21.27 16.21 15.16
N LYS A 173 21.45 15.96 16.48
CA LYS A 173 22.65 15.31 17.02
C LYS A 173 22.85 13.91 16.44
N ASN A 174 21.78 13.12 16.35
CA ASN A 174 21.83 11.76 15.83
C ASN A 174 22.17 11.75 14.32
N VAL A 175 21.58 12.64 13.53
CA VAL A 175 21.88 12.81 12.10
C VAL A 175 23.34 13.26 11.90
N THR A 176 23.83 14.17 12.73
CA THR A 176 25.25 14.59 12.69
C THR A 176 26.19 13.41 12.94
N ASN A 177 25.90 12.57 13.93
CA ASN A 177 26.69 11.38 14.20
C ASN A 177 26.60 10.33 13.08
N LEU A 178 25.42 10.18 12.46
CA LEU A 178 25.17 9.32 11.33
C LEU A 178 26.00 9.74 10.10
N ILE A 179 26.04 11.02 9.77
CA ILE A 179 26.86 11.58 8.69
C ILE A 179 28.36 11.31 8.94
N LYS A 180 28.83 11.52 10.16
CA LYS A 180 30.21 11.17 10.55
C LYS A 180 30.50 9.67 10.42
N ARG A 181 29.57 8.80 10.81
CA ARG A 181 29.69 7.34 10.65
C ARG A 181 29.79 6.97 9.16
N ALA A 182 29.01 7.63 8.31
CA ALA A 182 29.04 7.44 6.86
C ALA A 182 30.32 7.94 6.20
N LYS A 183 31.24 8.57 6.94
CA LYS A 183 32.45 9.24 6.42
C LYS A 183 32.15 10.35 5.41
N GLN A 184 30.99 10.97 5.54
CA GLN A 184 30.60 12.15 4.76
C GLN A 184 31.09 13.43 5.48
N THR A 185 31.54 14.41 4.71
CA THR A 185 31.90 15.76 5.23
C THR A 185 30.62 16.56 5.45
N ASP A 186 29.70 16.47 4.49
CA ASP A 186 28.44 17.18 4.47
C ASP A 186 27.27 16.20 4.31
N LYS A 187 26.07 16.65 4.60
CA LYS A 187 24.85 15.87 4.41
C LYS A 187 24.60 15.67 2.89
N PRO A 188 24.58 14.43 2.38
CA PRO A 188 24.26 14.18 0.98
C PRO A 188 22.87 14.71 0.60
N ASP A 189 22.72 15.16 -0.64
CA ASP A 189 21.48 15.81 -1.08
C ASP A 189 20.30 14.84 -1.13
N GLU A 190 20.53 13.58 -1.48
CA GLU A 190 19.55 12.50 -1.50
C GLU A 190 19.13 12.03 -0.09
N PHE A 191 19.87 12.38 0.96
CA PHE A 191 19.48 12.05 2.32
C PHE A 191 18.59 13.13 2.92
N LYS A 192 17.41 12.75 3.39
CA LYS A 192 16.43 13.65 4.05
C LYS A 192 16.05 13.06 5.42
N ALA A 193 16.07 13.89 6.44
CA ALA A 193 15.65 13.51 7.80
C ALA A 193 14.59 14.50 8.30
N PHE A 194 13.53 13.97 8.89
CA PHE A 194 12.36 14.74 9.31
C PHE A 194 11.99 14.42 10.76
N CYS A 195 11.80 15.46 11.56
CA CYS A 195 11.23 15.37 12.91
C CYS A 195 9.71 15.58 12.81
N LEU A 196 8.93 14.54 13.07
CA LEU A 196 7.48 14.56 12.94
C LEU A 196 6.75 14.59 14.29
N THR A 197 7.45 14.85 15.40
CA THR A 197 6.89 14.79 16.75
C THR A 197 5.75 15.77 16.98
N GLY A 198 5.78 16.95 16.33
CA GLY A 198 4.74 17.98 16.43
C GLY A 198 3.46 17.67 15.61
N MET A 199 3.46 16.62 14.80
CA MET A 199 2.33 16.29 13.92
C MET A 199 1.40 15.25 14.55
N SER A 200 0.11 15.34 14.29
CA SER A 200 -0.87 14.29 14.58
C SER A 200 -0.57 13.04 13.73
N ARG A 201 -1.11 11.87 14.15
CA ARG A 201 -0.96 10.62 13.41
C ARG A 201 -1.39 10.73 11.93
N LYS A 202 -2.49 11.44 11.67
CA LYS A 202 -3.02 11.60 10.32
C LYS A 202 -2.11 12.47 9.46
N GLU A 203 -1.58 13.55 10.01
CA GLU A 203 -0.63 14.43 9.34
C GLU A 203 0.69 13.71 9.06
N ARG A 204 1.21 12.91 10.01
CA ARG A 204 2.42 12.10 9.81
C ARG A 204 2.28 11.16 8.62
N LEU A 205 1.19 10.37 8.57
CA LEU A 205 0.94 9.45 7.47
C LEU A 205 0.87 10.19 6.12
N HIS A 206 0.16 11.30 6.09
CA HIS A 206 0.05 12.12 4.88
C HIS A 206 1.42 12.67 4.45
N ALA A 207 2.18 13.24 5.37
CA ALA A 207 3.50 13.80 5.10
C ALA A 207 4.49 12.73 4.60
N ILE A 208 4.51 11.55 5.22
CA ILE A 208 5.36 10.42 4.79
C ILE A 208 5.01 10.01 3.36
N VAL A 209 3.74 9.71 3.07
CA VAL A 209 3.31 9.26 1.74
C VAL A 209 3.64 10.30 0.67
N GLN A 210 3.28 11.56 0.89
CA GLN A 210 3.52 12.64 -0.07
C GLN A 210 5.01 12.91 -0.30
N SER A 211 5.81 12.88 0.75
CA SER A 211 7.25 13.11 0.61
C SER A 211 7.96 11.92 -0.05
N MET A 212 7.57 10.68 0.25
CA MET A 212 8.09 9.49 -0.44
C MET A 212 7.81 9.58 -1.95
N ASP A 213 6.60 9.92 -2.33
CA ASP A 213 6.20 10.09 -3.73
C ASP A 213 7.06 11.14 -4.42
N ARG A 214 7.18 12.32 -3.80
CA ARG A 214 8.00 13.42 -4.33
C ARG A 214 9.45 13.03 -4.51
N TYR A 215 10.08 12.43 -3.50
CA TYR A 215 11.50 12.09 -3.55
C TYR A 215 11.78 10.88 -4.44
N TYR A 216 10.82 9.97 -4.60
CA TYR A 216 10.91 8.91 -5.60
C TYR A 216 11.11 9.49 -7.02
N PHE A 217 10.31 10.46 -7.40
CA PHE A 217 10.44 11.12 -8.72
C PHE A 217 11.69 12.00 -8.81
N GLN A 218 12.02 12.72 -7.74
CA GLN A 218 13.18 13.62 -7.75
C GLN A 218 14.51 12.89 -7.87
N TYR A 219 14.66 11.73 -7.22
CA TYR A 219 15.93 10.96 -7.18
C TYR A 219 15.86 9.67 -8.00
N GLY A 220 14.83 9.44 -8.79
CA GLY A 220 14.67 8.23 -9.61
C GLY A 220 14.48 6.95 -8.80
N GLY A 221 14.01 7.06 -7.56
CA GLY A 221 13.73 5.94 -6.67
C GLY A 221 14.10 6.21 -5.22
N ILE A 222 13.79 5.24 -4.36
CA ILE A 222 14.14 5.25 -2.94
C ILE A 222 15.02 4.04 -2.65
N GLN A 223 16.12 4.27 -1.95
CA GLN A 223 17.05 3.22 -1.50
C GLN A 223 16.62 2.65 -0.15
N LEU A 224 16.27 3.53 0.80
CA LEU A 224 15.88 3.18 2.17
C LEU A 224 14.90 4.22 2.73
N VAL A 225 13.92 3.77 3.50
CA VAL A 225 13.02 4.62 4.31
C VAL A 225 13.06 4.15 5.74
#